data_18e1fe57da29afa2b2c54b2b4fede7ee
#
_entry.id   18e1fe57da29afa2b2c54b2b4fede7ee
#
_cell.length_a   1.000
_cell.length_b   1.000
_cell.length_c   1.000
_cell.angle_alpha   90.00
_cell.angle_beta   90.00
_cell.angle_gamma   90.00
#
_symmetry.space_group_name_H-M   'P 1'
#
loop_
_entity.id
_entity.type
_entity.pdbx_description
1 polymer ?
#
loop_
_entity_poly.entity_id
_entity_poly.type
_entity_poly.pdbx_seq_one_letter_code
_entity_poly.pdbx_strand_id
1 'polypeptide(L)' 'MIKTKNISEMLTFLIEEYRFNKNTLSKYLEITEETIDGVVMGNVECLPDDPALRLKILSKAGFLYFGAIEDKDKQLS' A
#
# COMPACT_ATOMS: atom_id res chain seq x y z
N MET A 1 -14.19 6.53 16.47
CA MET A 1 -14.33 5.74 15.23
C MET A 1 -12.97 5.62 14.55
N ILE A 2 -12.57 4.40 14.29
CA ILE A 2 -11.28 4.16 13.62
C ILE A 2 -11.43 4.49 12.13
N LYS A 3 -10.65 5.45 11.69
CA LYS A 3 -10.67 5.84 10.29
C LYS A 3 -9.75 4.92 9.50
N THR A 4 -10.30 4.20 8.56
CA THR A 4 -9.51 3.30 7.72
C THR A 4 -8.65 4.13 6.77
N LYS A 5 -7.36 3.86 6.76
CA LYS A 5 -6.46 4.50 5.79
C LYS A 5 -6.81 4.05 4.39
N ASN A 6 -6.80 4.96 3.44
CA ASN A 6 -7.00 4.57 2.05
C ASN A 6 -5.70 4.00 1.47
N ILE A 7 -5.82 3.35 0.31
CA ILE A 7 -4.67 2.67 -0.28
C ILE A 7 -3.54 3.63 -0.64
N SER A 8 -3.88 4.85 -1.04
CA SER A 8 -2.88 5.86 -1.36
C SER A 8 -2.00 6.16 -0.15
N GLU A 9 -2.63 6.35 1.01
CA GLU A 9 -1.89 6.63 2.25
C GLU A 9 -1.04 5.44 2.68
N MET A 10 -1.59 4.22 2.55
CA MET A 10 -0.85 3.02 2.93
C MET A 10 0.38 2.82 2.07
N LEU A 11 0.26 2.98 0.76
CA LEU A 11 1.40 2.82 -0.14
C LEU A 11 2.42 3.94 0.05
N THR A 12 1.96 5.16 0.28
CA THR A 12 2.85 6.29 0.55
C THR A 12 3.69 6.00 1.80
N PHE A 13 3.04 5.53 2.86
CA PHE A 13 3.74 5.19 4.10
C PHE A 13 4.79 4.11 3.86
N LEU A 14 4.40 3.04 3.16
CA LEU A 14 5.31 1.92 2.91
C LEU A 14 6.54 2.36 2.12
N ILE A 15 6.36 3.22 1.15
CA ILE A 15 7.46 3.64 0.28
C ILE A 15 8.32 4.71 0.94
N GLU A 16 7.70 5.74 1.51
CA GLU A 16 8.42 6.90 2.03
C GLU A 16 8.91 6.74 3.47
N GLU A 17 8.08 6.19 4.33
CA GLU A 17 8.43 6.05 5.74
C GLU A 17 9.15 4.74 6.05
N TYR A 18 8.64 3.65 5.49
CA TYR A 18 9.19 2.32 5.73
C TYR A 18 10.28 1.95 4.72
N ARG A 19 10.42 2.75 3.66
CA ARG A 19 11.44 2.53 2.62
C ARG A 19 11.28 1.20 1.90
N PHE A 20 10.04 0.77 1.72
CA PHE A 20 9.77 -0.47 1.01
C PHE A 20 10.12 -0.31 -0.47
N ASN A 21 10.76 -1.32 -1.05
CA ASN A 21 11.18 -1.27 -2.44
C ASN A 21 9.95 -1.35 -3.37
N LYS A 22 9.83 -0.38 -4.27
CA LYS A 22 8.69 -0.29 -5.17
C LYS A 22 8.57 -1.51 -6.08
N ASN A 23 9.69 -2.02 -6.55
CA ASN A 23 9.69 -3.21 -7.43
C ASN A 23 9.15 -4.43 -6.68
N THR A 24 9.60 -4.64 -5.44
CA THR A 24 9.12 -5.72 -4.61
C THR A 24 7.64 -5.57 -4.34
N LEU A 25 7.21 -4.34 -4.05
CA LEU A 25 5.81 -4.04 -3.78
C LEU A 25 4.93 -4.33 -5.00
N SER A 26 5.41 -3.97 -6.18
CA SER A 26 4.66 -4.22 -7.41
C SER A 26 4.47 -5.72 -7.65
N LYS A 27 5.49 -6.50 -7.38
CA LYS A 27 5.40 -7.96 -7.52
C LYS A 27 4.45 -8.57 -6.49
N TYR A 28 4.52 -8.08 -5.27
CA TYR A 28 3.65 -8.58 -4.20
C TYR A 28 2.18 -8.26 -4.47
N LEU A 29 1.91 -7.05 -4.92
CA LEU A 29 0.56 -6.60 -5.21
C LEU A 29 0.06 -7.02 -6.59
N GLU A 30 0.97 -7.51 -7.43
CA GLU A 30 0.67 -7.93 -8.81
C GLU A 30 0.14 -6.76 -9.65
N ILE A 31 0.74 -5.59 -9.47
CA ILE A 31 0.45 -4.40 -10.27
C ILE A 31 1.77 -3.80 -10.72
N THR A 32 1.71 -2.88 -11.69
CA THR A 32 2.93 -2.25 -12.20
C THR A 32 3.41 -1.15 -11.25
N GLU A 33 4.69 -0.80 -11.38
CA GLU A 33 5.22 0.34 -10.60
C GLU A 33 4.54 1.64 -11.01
N GLU A 34 4.15 1.77 -12.28
CA GLU A 34 3.37 2.90 -12.76
C GLU A 34 2.05 3.04 -12.01
N THR A 35 1.38 1.90 -11.82
CA THR A 35 0.12 1.89 -11.06
C THR A 35 0.35 2.33 -9.64
N ILE A 36 1.44 1.86 -9.02
CA ILE A 36 1.79 2.26 -7.66
C ILE A 36 2.01 3.77 -7.60
N ASP A 37 2.78 4.32 -8.53
CA ASP A 37 3.04 5.76 -8.56
C ASP A 37 1.75 6.56 -8.69
N GLY A 38 0.85 6.12 -9.57
CA GLY A 38 -0.44 6.78 -9.74
C GLY A 38 -1.27 6.78 -8.47
N VAL A 39 -1.33 5.63 -7.80
CA VAL A 39 -2.11 5.51 -6.56
C VAL A 39 -1.51 6.37 -5.46
N VAL A 40 -0.18 6.40 -5.35
CA VAL A 40 0.50 7.23 -4.35
C VAL A 40 0.18 8.71 -4.56
N MET A 41 0.03 9.12 -5.81
CA MET A 41 -0.36 10.49 -6.13
C MET A 41 -1.85 10.78 -5.89
N GLY A 42 -2.60 9.78 -5.46
CA GLY A 42 -4.01 9.93 -5.15
C GLY A 42 -4.93 9.49 -6.27
N ASN A 43 -4.38 8.96 -7.36
CA ASN A 43 -5.16 8.55 -8.52
C ASN A 43 -5.55 7.08 -8.42
N VAL A 44 -6.60 6.80 -7.64
CA VAL A 44 -7.04 5.42 -7.42
C VAL A 44 -7.63 4.78 -8.68
N GLU A 45 -7.88 5.57 -9.71
CA GLU A 45 -8.36 5.05 -10.99
C GLU A 45 -7.31 4.19 -11.70
N CYS A 46 -6.06 4.30 -11.29
CA CYS A 46 -5.00 3.45 -11.83
C CYS A 46 -5.16 1.98 -11.44
N LEU A 47 -5.95 1.70 -10.40
CA LEU A 47 -6.21 0.33 -9.98
C LEU A 47 -7.12 -0.39 -10.97
N PRO A 48 -7.02 -1.75 -11.04
CA PRO A 48 -7.92 -2.51 -11.91
C PRO A 48 -9.38 -2.27 -11.58
N ASP A 49 -10.26 -2.36 -12.59
CA ASP A 49 -11.69 -2.16 -12.40
C ASP A 49 -12.38 -3.33 -11.71
N ASP A 50 -11.76 -4.49 -11.73
CA ASP A 50 -12.35 -5.69 -11.12
C ASP A 50 -12.41 -5.53 -9.60
N PRO A 51 -13.61 -5.53 -9.00
CA PRO A 51 -13.73 -5.37 -7.55
C PRO A 51 -12.99 -6.42 -6.74
N ALA A 52 -12.92 -7.66 -7.24
CA ALA A 52 -12.21 -8.74 -6.56
C ALA A 52 -10.71 -8.47 -6.53
N LEU A 53 -10.15 -7.99 -7.64
CA LEU A 53 -8.74 -7.64 -7.71
C LEU A 53 -8.42 -6.43 -6.85
N ARG A 54 -9.30 -5.44 -6.83
CA ARG A 54 -9.13 -4.26 -5.99
C ARG A 54 -9.10 -4.65 -4.51
N LEU A 55 -10.02 -5.51 -4.11
CA LEU A 55 -10.08 -5.97 -2.73
C LEU A 55 -8.82 -6.75 -2.36
N LYS A 56 -8.34 -7.58 -3.27
CA LYS A 56 -7.12 -8.35 -3.04
C LYS A 56 -5.92 -7.43 -2.85
N ILE A 57 -5.79 -6.42 -3.70
CA ILE A 57 -4.70 -5.44 -3.61
C ILE A 57 -4.79 -4.69 -2.29
N LEU A 58 -5.98 -4.23 -1.95
CA LEU A 58 -6.21 -3.50 -0.71
C LEU A 58 -5.87 -4.35 0.52
N SER A 59 -6.27 -5.61 0.51
CA SER A 59 -5.98 -6.53 1.61
C SER A 59 -4.48 -6.76 1.77
N LYS A 60 -3.78 -6.97 0.67
CA LYS A 60 -2.33 -7.17 0.71
C LYS A 60 -1.60 -5.91 1.18
N ALA A 61 -2.01 -4.75 0.67
CA ALA A 61 -1.41 -3.49 1.09
C ALA A 61 -1.66 -3.23 2.57
N GLY A 62 -2.87 -3.52 3.04
CA GLY A 62 -3.20 -3.38 4.44
C GLY A 62 -2.37 -4.28 5.34
N PHE A 63 -2.17 -5.52 4.91
CA PHE A 63 -1.35 -6.47 5.67
C PHE A 63 0.07 -5.93 5.85
N LEU A 64 0.68 -5.44 4.77
CA LEU A 64 2.02 -4.86 4.83
C LEU A 64 2.04 -3.59 5.68
N TYR A 65 1.03 -2.76 5.54
CA TYR A 65 0.94 -1.50 6.24
C TYR A 65 0.87 -1.70 7.76
N PHE A 66 0.00 -2.59 8.20
CA PHE A 66 -0.15 -2.84 9.64
C PHE A 66 1.09 -3.51 10.21
N GLY A 67 1.72 -4.40 9.45
CA GLY A 67 2.97 -5.01 9.87
C GLY A 67 4.08 -3.97 10.00
N ALA A 68 4.15 -3.02 9.07
CA ALA A 68 5.15 -1.96 9.11
C ALA A 68 4.94 -1.03 10.30
N ILE A 69 3.69 -0.72 10.63
CA ILE A 69 3.38 0.13 11.78
C ILE A 69 3.81 -0.56 13.08
N GLU A 70 3.52 -1.83 13.22
CA GLU A 70 3.93 -2.60 14.40
C GLU A 70 5.45 -2.61 14.55
N ASP A 71 6.14 -2.80 13.43
CA ASP A 71 7.60 -2.84 13.42
C ASP A 71 8.19 -1.50 13.86
N LYS A 72 7.63 -0.40 13.38
CA LYS A 72 8.08 0.93 13.76
C LYS A 72 7.83 1.20 15.24
N ASP A 73 6.68 0.77 15.75
CA ASP A 73 6.37 0.92 17.16
C ASP A 73 7.39 0.20 18.03
N LYS A 74 7.79 -1.01 17.63
CA LYS A 74 8.79 -1.77 18.38
C LYS A 74 10.15 -1.08 18.37
N GLN A 75 10.48 -0.42 17.27
CA GLN A 75 11.75 0.27 17.16
C GLN A 75 11.79 1.54 18.00
N LEU A 76 10.64 2.13 18.25
CA LEU A 76 10.54 3.36 19.03
C LEU A 76 10.48 3.12 20.53
N SER A 77 10.19 1.91 20.93
CA SER A 77 10.15 1.55 22.35
C SER A 77 11.47 0.89 22.82
#